data_eadda655283be4f11e6e253d23914cca
#
_entry.id   eadda655283be4f11e6e253d23914cca
#
_cell.length_a   1.000
_cell.length_b   1.000
_cell.length_c   1.000
_cell.angle_alpha   90.00
_cell.angle_beta   90.00
_cell.angle_gamma   90.00
#
_symmetry.space_group_name_H-M   'P 1'
#
loop_
_entity.id
_entity.type
_entity.pdbx_description
1 polymer ?
#
loop_
_entity_poly.entity_id
_entity_poly.type
_entity_poly.pdbx_seq_one_letter_code
_entity_poly.pdbx_strand_id
1 'polypeptide(L)'
;DMGCEILWENGFLSVKSTDLKAVEFSGENCPDILPVLSLGLCFGKGRGKITNCQRLRIKECDRLTGTARLIKSLGGNINCDESSIYTSYTESLTRGDLTVYGDHRMRMLAAMCSTVAKGKISIDNTECVAKSYPNFWADFKSLGGKINGC
;
A
#
# COMPACT_ATOMS: atom_id res chain seq x y z
N ASP A 1 -9.80 12.72 5.85
CA ASP A 1 -9.55 13.64 4.73
C ASP A 1 -9.86 12.99 3.36
N MET A 2 -9.55 11.70 3.18
CA MET A 2 -9.86 10.98 1.93
C MET A 2 -11.36 10.69 1.71
N GLY A 3 -12.23 11.02 2.66
CA GLY A 3 -13.68 10.88 2.54
C GLY A 3 -14.26 9.57 3.09
N CYS A 4 -13.46 8.71 3.72
CA CYS A 4 -13.98 7.51 4.37
C CYS A 4 -14.88 7.88 5.57
N GLU A 5 -16.02 7.22 5.65
CA GLU A 5 -16.85 7.23 6.85
C GLU A 5 -16.34 6.16 7.81
N ILE A 6 -15.86 6.59 8.98
CA ILE A 6 -15.27 5.72 9.99
C ILE A 6 -16.07 5.87 11.28
N LEU A 7 -16.57 4.76 11.79
CA LEU A 7 -17.30 4.70 13.05
C LEU A 7 -16.57 3.78 14.02
N TRP A 8 -16.40 4.24 15.26
CA TRP A 8 -15.85 3.45 16.35
C TRP A 8 -16.93 3.30 17.43
N GLU A 9 -17.52 2.11 17.51
CA GLU A 9 -18.58 1.81 18.44
C GLU A 9 -18.39 0.45 19.11
N ASN A 10 -18.59 0.37 20.43
CA ASN A 10 -18.53 -0.88 21.20
C ASN A 10 -17.25 -1.71 21.00
N GLY A 11 -16.10 -1.04 20.79
CA GLY A 11 -14.82 -1.70 20.51
C GLY A 11 -14.64 -2.19 19.07
N PHE A 12 -15.56 -1.89 18.18
CA PHE A 12 -15.48 -2.21 16.76
C PHE A 12 -15.19 -0.96 15.92
N LEU A 13 -14.28 -1.11 14.95
CA LEU A 13 -14.02 -0.13 13.91
C LEU A 13 -14.80 -0.51 12.67
N SER A 14 -15.76 0.31 12.27
CA SER A 14 -16.51 0.15 11.02
C SER A 14 -16.03 1.16 10.00
N VAL A 15 -15.71 0.70 8.80
CA VAL A 15 -15.33 1.55 7.67
C VAL A 15 -16.29 1.29 6.52
N LYS A 16 -16.97 2.35 6.07
CA LYS A 16 -17.90 2.26 4.96
C LYS A 16 -17.15 2.50 3.66
N SER A 17 -17.43 1.66 2.65
CA SER A 17 -16.93 1.87 1.30
C SER A 17 -17.44 3.19 0.76
N THR A 18 -16.55 4.00 0.17
CA THR A 18 -16.86 5.32 -0.39
C THR A 18 -15.95 5.61 -1.58
N ASP A 19 -16.34 6.60 -2.36
CA ASP A 19 -15.47 7.18 -3.38
C ASP A 19 -14.33 7.96 -2.70
N LEU A 20 -13.14 7.42 -2.73
CA LEU A 20 -11.97 8.08 -2.15
C LEU A 20 -11.61 9.33 -2.93
N LYS A 21 -11.17 10.36 -2.20
CA LYS A 21 -10.54 11.57 -2.75
C LYS A 21 -9.05 11.52 -2.49
N ALA A 22 -8.27 11.84 -3.50
CA ALA A 22 -6.84 12.05 -3.31
C ALA A 22 -6.60 13.32 -2.48
N VAL A 23 -5.60 13.27 -1.61
CA VAL A 23 -5.25 14.38 -0.69
C VAL A 23 -3.74 14.64 -0.74
N GLU A 24 -3.34 15.80 -0.23
CA GLU A 24 -1.94 16.10 0.05
C GLU A 24 -1.71 16.11 1.57
N PHE A 25 -0.60 15.48 2.02
CA PHE A 25 -0.20 15.49 3.43
C PHE A 25 1.31 15.27 3.59
N SER A 26 1.82 15.54 4.81
CA SER A 26 3.20 15.28 5.18
C SER A 26 3.37 13.86 5.72
N GLY A 27 4.32 13.11 5.16
CA GLY A 27 4.70 11.77 5.61
C GLY A 27 5.73 11.74 6.74
N GLU A 28 6.17 12.89 7.23
CA GLU A 28 7.29 13.02 8.17
C GLU A 28 7.15 12.18 9.44
N ASN A 29 5.96 12.17 10.02
CA ASN A 29 5.70 11.52 11.32
C ASN A 29 5.15 10.09 11.21
N CYS A 30 4.92 9.57 9.99
CA CYS A 30 4.32 8.26 9.79
C CYS A 30 4.97 7.43 8.66
N PRO A 31 6.32 7.35 8.59
CA PRO A 31 7.00 6.77 7.42
C PRO A 31 6.62 5.31 7.14
N ASP A 32 6.24 4.56 8.16
CA ASP A 32 6.01 3.12 8.00
C ASP A 32 4.68 2.76 7.33
N ILE A 33 3.70 3.68 7.32
CA ILE A 33 2.42 3.46 6.65
C ILE A 33 2.37 4.08 5.25
N LEU A 34 3.37 4.90 4.87
CA LEU A 34 3.36 5.61 3.59
C LEU A 34 3.25 4.68 2.36
N PRO A 35 3.88 3.50 2.32
CA PRO A 35 3.70 2.59 1.19
C PRO A 35 2.23 2.22 0.94
N VAL A 36 1.50 1.83 1.99
CA VAL A 36 0.09 1.44 1.83
C VAL A 36 -0.83 2.66 1.62
N LEU A 37 -0.52 3.80 2.23
CA LEU A 37 -1.25 5.04 1.97
C LEU A 37 -1.09 5.51 0.51
N SER A 38 0.10 5.33 -0.07
CA SER A 38 0.35 5.62 -1.49
C SER A 38 -0.56 4.79 -2.40
N LEU A 39 -0.78 3.52 -2.05
CA LEU A 39 -1.75 2.69 -2.76
C LEU A 39 -3.17 3.27 -2.65
N GLY A 40 -3.61 3.61 -1.44
CA GLY A 40 -4.92 4.26 -1.23
C GLY A 40 -5.08 5.55 -2.05
N LEU A 41 -4.04 6.40 -2.08
CA LEU A 41 -4.06 7.64 -2.87
C LEU A 41 -4.17 7.38 -4.37
N CYS A 42 -3.63 6.29 -4.91
CA CYS A 42 -3.79 5.93 -6.31
C CYS A 42 -5.26 5.67 -6.69
N PHE A 43 -6.09 5.23 -5.74
CA PHE A 43 -7.53 5.02 -5.97
C PHE A 43 -8.40 6.21 -5.59
N GLY A 44 -7.80 7.28 -5.06
CA GLY A 44 -8.48 8.55 -4.80
C GLY A 44 -8.70 9.35 -6.07
N LYS A 45 -9.91 9.89 -6.27
CA LYS A 45 -10.20 10.80 -7.37
C LYS A 45 -9.38 12.10 -7.22
N GLY A 46 -8.70 12.51 -8.28
CA GLY A 46 -7.84 13.68 -8.32
C GLY A 46 -6.34 13.36 -8.29
N ARG A 47 -5.55 14.31 -7.82
CA ARG A 47 -4.10 14.18 -7.66
C ARG A 47 -3.75 14.12 -6.18
N GLY A 48 -2.98 13.12 -5.79
CA GLY A 48 -2.48 12.96 -4.44
C GLY A 48 -0.99 13.28 -4.33
N LYS A 49 -0.57 13.75 -3.17
CA LYS A 49 0.84 14.02 -2.89
C LYS A 49 1.18 13.71 -1.43
N ILE A 50 2.29 13.02 -1.23
CA ILE A 50 2.89 12.84 0.08
C ILE A 50 4.24 13.56 0.08
N THR A 51 4.41 14.54 0.93
CA THR A 51 5.67 15.27 1.11
C THR A 51 6.49 14.73 2.27
N ASN A 52 7.74 15.15 2.39
CA ASN A 52 8.62 14.79 3.52
C ASN A 52 8.84 13.27 3.68
N CYS A 53 9.02 12.57 2.55
CA CYS A 53 9.20 11.12 2.51
C CYS A 53 10.66 10.66 2.60
N GLN A 54 11.65 11.54 2.82
CA GLN A 54 13.09 11.24 2.76
C GLN A 54 13.48 10.07 3.65
N ARG A 55 12.83 9.93 4.82
CA ARG A 55 13.09 8.83 5.76
C ARG A 55 12.80 7.44 5.19
N LEU A 56 12.02 7.34 4.11
CA LEU A 56 11.77 6.06 3.43
C LEU A 56 13.00 5.53 2.71
N ARG A 57 13.96 6.39 2.34
CA ARG A 57 15.17 5.99 1.61
C ARG A 57 16.18 5.25 2.47
N ILE A 58 16.16 5.49 3.78
CA ILE A 58 17.11 4.94 4.75
C ILE A 58 16.50 3.84 5.64
N LYS A 59 15.49 3.14 5.12
CA LYS A 59 14.88 1.96 5.75
C LYS A 59 15.61 0.68 5.30
N GLU A 60 15.02 -0.50 5.53
CA GLU A 60 15.58 -1.80 5.11
C GLU A 60 15.87 -1.87 3.59
N CYS A 61 15.15 -1.07 2.82
CA CYS A 61 15.42 -0.76 1.41
C CYS A 61 15.02 0.70 1.13
N ASP A 62 15.31 1.25 -0.05
CA ASP A 62 14.71 2.51 -0.49
C ASP A 62 13.21 2.29 -0.74
N ARG A 63 12.41 2.44 0.34
CA ARG A 63 10.95 2.27 0.28
C ARG A 63 10.28 3.32 -0.59
N LEU A 64 10.86 4.52 -0.72
CA LEU A 64 10.28 5.59 -1.53
C LEU A 64 10.21 5.15 -3.00
N THR A 65 11.37 4.84 -3.56
CA THR A 65 11.48 4.35 -4.94
C THR A 65 10.81 2.99 -5.11
N GLY A 66 10.95 2.10 -4.11
CA GLY A 66 10.34 0.77 -4.10
C GLY A 66 8.82 0.82 -4.19
N THR A 67 8.17 1.69 -3.42
CA THR A 67 6.72 1.89 -3.44
C THR A 67 6.23 2.34 -4.81
N ALA A 68 6.86 3.38 -5.37
CA ALA A 68 6.50 3.88 -6.68
C ALA A 68 6.70 2.82 -7.78
N ARG A 69 7.84 2.11 -7.75
CA ARG A 69 8.15 1.06 -8.71
C ARG A 69 7.15 -0.11 -8.64
N LEU A 70 6.84 -0.59 -7.42
CA LEU A 70 5.93 -1.71 -7.21
C LEU A 70 4.52 -1.39 -7.74
N ILE A 71 3.94 -0.28 -7.30
CA ILE A 71 2.58 0.10 -7.71
C ILE A 71 2.54 0.40 -9.22
N LYS A 72 3.56 1.08 -9.76
CA LYS A 72 3.66 1.39 -11.19
C LYS A 72 3.79 0.14 -12.07
N SER A 73 4.53 -0.89 -11.62
CA SER A 73 4.67 -2.15 -12.36
C SER A 73 3.33 -2.91 -12.49
N LEU A 74 2.39 -2.64 -11.60
CA LEU A 74 1.02 -3.17 -11.65
C LEU A 74 0.03 -2.24 -12.39
N GLY A 75 0.52 -1.18 -13.03
CA GLY A 75 -0.30 -0.24 -13.79
C GLY A 75 -0.85 0.94 -12.98
N GLY A 76 -0.38 1.14 -11.75
CA GLY A 76 -0.76 2.29 -10.93
C GLY A 76 -0.14 3.60 -11.40
N ASN A 77 -0.89 4.68 -11.30
CA ASN A 77 -0.45 6.03 -11.66
C ASN A 77 0.27 6.71 -10.49
N ILE A 78 1.54 6.40 -10.34
CA ILE A 78 2.39 6.87 -9.24
C ILE A 78 3.79 7.24 -9.75
N ASN A 79 4.38 8.29 -9.18
CA ASN A 79 5.76 8.68 -9.36
C ASN A 79 6.33 9.18 -8.02
N CYS A 80 7.65 9.29 -7.94
CA CYS A 80 8.32 9.92 -6.80
C CYS A 80 9.50 10.77 -7.28
N ASP A 81 9.87 11.75 -6.46
CA ASP A 81 11.14 12.45 -6.53
C ASP A 81 12.03 12.10 -5.32
N GLU A 82 12.93 12.96 -4.91
CA GLU A 82 13.86 12.71 -3.80
C GLU A 82 13.17 12.65 -2.43
N SER A 83 12.02 13.33 -2.28
CA SER A 83 11.36 13.56 -0.99
C SER A 83 9.85 13.38 -0.99
N SER A 84 9.25 13.12 -2.15
CA SER A 84 7.78 13.13 -2.29
C SER A 84 7.29 11.99 -3.17
N ILE A 85 6.05 11.59 -2.94
CA ILE A 85 5.29 10.66 -3.78
C ILE A 85 4.12 11.44 -4.40
N TYR A 86 3.87 11.19 -5.68
CA TYR A 86 2.80 11.78 -6.46
C TYR A 86 1.93 10.69 -7.03
N THR A 87 0.62 10.83 -6.90
CA THR A 87 -0.35 9.88 -7.46
C THR A 87 -1.40 10.58 -8.29
N SER A 88 -1.99 9.85 -9.20
CA SER A 88 -3.24 10.23 -9.86
C SER A 88 -4.15 9.03 -9.95
N TYR A 89 -5.43 9.27 -10.19
CA TYR A 89 -6.44 8.22 -10.17
C TYR A 89 -6.06 7.02 -11.04
N THR A 90 -6.16 5.85 -10.45
CA THR A 90 -5.95 4.54 -11.07
C THR A 90 -7.24 3.75 -10.95
N GLU A 91 -7.78 3.27 -12.05
CA GLU A 91 -9.04 2.51 -12.06
C GLU A 91 -8.86 1.10 -11.47
N SER A 92 -7.75 0.43 -11.79
CA SER A 92 -7.44 -0.90 -11.29
C SER A 92 -5.97 -1.22 -11.47
N LEU A 93 -5.45 -2.11 -10.65
CA LEU A 93 -4.12 -2.72 -10.88
C LEU A 93 -4.27 -4.00 -11.72
N THR A 94 -3.18 -4.40 -12.37
CA THR A 94 -3.07 -5.63 -13.16
C THR A 94 -2.44 -6.75 -12.34
N ARG A 95 -2.45 -7.98 -12.88
CA ARG A 95 -1.69 -9.11 -12.34
C ARG A 95 -0.17 -8.84 -12.45
N GLY A 96 0.61 -9.47 -11.59
CA GLY A 96 2.06 -9.38 -11.67
C GLY A 96 2.79 -10.37 -10.76
N ASP A 97 4.03 -10.66 -11.12
CA ASP A 97 4.97 -11.41 -10.28
C ASP A 97 5.94 -10.40 -9.68
N LEU A 98 5.90 -10.27 -8.36
CA LEU A 98 6.64 -9.26 -7.63
C LEU A 98 7.78 -9.88 -6.83
N THR A 99 9.00 -9.53 -7.20
CA THR A 99 10.18 -9.77 -6.37
C THR A 99 10.43 -8.54 -5.51
N VAL A 100 10.31 -8.72 -4.21
CA VAL A 100 10.48 -7.64 -3.24
C VAL A 100 11.72 -7.92 -2.39
N TYR A 101 12.76 -7.11 -2.58
CA TYR A 101 14.03 -7.32 -1.88
C TYR A 101 13.96 -6.86 -0.42
N GLY A 102 14.26 -7.80 0.50
CA GLY A 102 14.67 -7.54 1.88
C GLY A 102 13.70 -6.82 2.81
N ASP A 103 12.47 -6.50 2.39
CA ASP A 103 11.59 -5.63 3.17
C ASP A 103 10.19 -6.21 3.38
N HIS A 104 9.85 -6.45 4.66
CA HIS A 104 8.56 -7.00 5.08
C HIS A 104 7.39 -6.06 4.79
N ARG A 105 7.57 -4.72 4.89
CA ARG A 105 6.48 -3.75 4.62
C ARG A 105 6.17 -3.64 3.13
N MET A 106 7.19 -3.83 2.30
CA MET A 106 6.97 -3.86 0.85
C MET A 106 6.20 -5.11 0.43
N ARG A 107 6.39 -6.25 1.13
CA ARG A 107 5.58 -7.46 0.90
C ARG A 107 4.15 -7.31 1.37
N MET A 108 3.93 -6.64 2.51
CA MET A 108 2.58 -6.27 2.92
C MET A 108 1.91 -5.34 1.91
N LEU A 109 2.64 -4.35 1.36
CA LEU A 109 2.13 -3.51 0.27
C LEU A 109 1.72 -4.35 -0.94
N ALA A 110 2.56 -5.31 -1.36
CA ALA A 110 2.25 -6.20 -2.49
C ALA A 110 0.96 -7.03 -2.23
N ALA A 111 0.80 -7.53 -1.00
CA ALA A 111 -0.43 -8.20 -0.59
C ALA A 111 -1.65 -7.26 -0.66
N MET A 112 -1.51 -6.03 -0.19
CA MET A 112 -2.60 -5.03 -0.29
C MET A 112 -2.91 -4.68 -1.74
N CYS A 113 -1.91 -4.62 -2.63
CA CYS A 113 -2.15 -4.43 -4.07
C CYS A 113 -3.04 -5.55 -4.66
N SER A 114 -2.93 -6.79 -4.14
CA SER A 114 -3.74 -7.91 -4.62
C SER A 114 -5.24 -7.76 -4.34
N THR A 115 -5.62 -6.96 -3.35
CA THR A 115 -7.04 -6.71 -3.01
C THR A 115 -7.75 -5.84 -4.05
N VAL A 116 -6.99 -5.11 -4.86
CA VAL A 116 -7.49 -4.15 -5.87
C VAL A 116 -7.01 -4.47 -7.28
N ALA A 117 -6.30 -5.58 -7.47
CA ALA A 117 -5.78 -6.01 -8.76
C ALA A 117 -6.78 -6.89 -9.52
N LYS A 118 -6.84 -6.71 -10.84
CA LYS A 118 -7.55 -7.62 -11.75
C LYS A 118 -6.66 -8.83 -12.09
N GLY A 119 -6.49 -9.76 -11.13
CA GLY A 119 -5.73 -11.00 -11.33
C GLY A 119 -4.80 -11.33 -10.17
N LYS A 120 -4.03 -12.40 -10.34
CA LYS A 120 -3.11 -12.87 -9.30
C LYS A 120 -1.89 -11.97 -9.19
N ILE A 121 -1.43 -11.76 -7.95
CA ILE A 121 -0.13 -11.21 -7.63
C ILE A 121 0.67 -12.30 -6.92
N SER A 122 1.82 -12.66 -7.48
CA SER A 122 2.78 -13.57 -6.83
C SER A 122 3.78 -12.76 -6.03
N ILE A 123 4.03 -13.17 -4.79
CA ILE A 123 4.94 -12.47 -3.87
C ILE A 123 5.95 -13.49 -3.35
N ASP A 124 7.23 -13.16 -3.44
CA ASP A 124 8.32 -14.00 -2.93
C ASP A 124 8.54 -13.83 -1.42
N ASN A 125 9.19 -14.81 -0.78
CA ASN A 125 9.70 -14.76 0.60
C ASN A 125 8.72 -14.11 1.61
N THR A 126 7.50 -14.63 1.67
CA THR A 126 6.40 -14.06 2.45
C THR A 126 6.56 -14.21 3.96
N GLU A 127 7.43 -15.11 4.43
CA GLU A 127 7.67 -15.37 5.86
C GLU A 127 8.29 -14.17 6.58
N CYS A 128 9.04 -13.33 5.87
CA CYS A 128 9.69 -12.16 6.48
C CYS A 128 8.69 -11.13 7.03
N VAL A 129 7.42 -11.19 6.63
CA VAL A 129 6.36 -10.32 7.17
C VAL A 129 6.17 -10.54 8.67
N ALA A 130 6.41 -11.75 9.16
CA ALA A 130 6.32 -12.08 10.59
C ALA A 130 7.26 -11.24 11.48
N LYS A 131 8.30 -10.61 10.92
CA LYS A 131 9.20 -9.69 11.64
C LYS A 131 8.46 -8.55 12.34
N SER A 132 7.41 -8.02 11.72
CA SER A 132 6.65 -6.88 12.27
C SER A 132 5.16 -7.16 12.44
N TYR A 133 4.64 -8.19 11.77
CA TYR A 133 3.24 -8.58 11.86
C TYR A 133 3.10 -10.11 11.73
N PRO A 134 3.32 -10.87 12.83
CA PRO A 134 3.31 -12.33 12.78
C PRO A 134 2.02 -12.94 12.24
N ASN A 135 0.87 -12.33 12.54
CA ASN A 135 -0.45 -12.83 12.14
C ASN A 135 -0.95 -12.27 10.80
N PHE A 136 -0.15 -11.48 10.08
CA PHE A 136 -0.59 -10.78 8.87
C PHE A 136 -1.36 -11.67 7.89
N TRP A 137 -0.81 -12.84 7.55
CA TRP A 137 -1.45 -13.73 6.57
C TRP A 137 -2.74 -14.38 7.07
N ALA A 138 -2.82 -14.65 8.38
CA ALA A 138 -4.05 -15.16 9.01
C ALA A 138 -5.14 -14.07 8.98
N ASP A 139 -4.78 -12.84 9.35
CA ASP A 139 -5.69 -11.71 9.37
C ASP A 139 -6.10 -11.32 7.94
N PHE A 140 -5.17 -11.34 6.98
CA PHE A 140 -5.47 -11.10 5.57
C PHE A 140 -6.51 -12.09 5.02
N LYS A 141 -6.37 -13.39 5.36
CA LYS A 141 -7.36 -14.43 4.99
C LYS A 141 -8.71 -14.20 5.69
N SER A 142 -8.71 -13.87 6.98
CA SER A 142 -9.94 -13.64 7.76
C SER A 142 -10.77 -12.47 7.21
N LEU A 143 -10.09 -11.48 6.61
CA LEU A 143 -10.71 -10.33 5.95
C LEU A 143 -11.12 -10.61 4.49
N GLY A 144 -11.01 -11.86 4.03
CA GLY A 144 -11.44 -12.28 2.69
C GLY A 144 -10.32 -12.35 1.64
N GLY A 145 -9.07 -12.10 2.02
CA GLY A 145 -7.91 -12.28 1.15
C GLY A 145 -7.71 -13.74 0.74
N LYS A 146 -7.47 -13.98 -0.55
CA LYS A 146 -7.23 -15.33 -1.07
C LYS A 146 -5.74 -15.57 -1.25
N ILE A 147 -5.21 -16.63 -0.62
CA ILE A 147 -3.80 -17.03 -0.73
C ILE A 147 -3.76 -18.43 -1.31
N ASN A 148 -3.01 -18.60 -2.41
CA ASN A 148 -2.78 -19.90 -3.05
C ASN A 148 -1.29 -20.24 -2.93
N GLY A 149 -0.98 -21.45 -2.45
CA GLY A 149 0.39 -21.96 -2.36
C GLY A 149 1.08 -21.49 -1.06
N CYS A 150 1.05 -22.32 -0.07
CA CYS A 150 2.05 -22.47 0.99
C CYS A 150 2.55 -23.90 0.91
#